data_869725cc308b7cf3b08badbe9e8d176f
#
_entry.id   869725cc308b7cf3b08badbe9e8d176f
#
_cell.length_a   1.000
_cell.length_b   1.000
_cell.length_c   1.000
_cell.angle_alpha   90.00
_cell.angle_beta   90.00
_cell.angle_gamma   90.00
#
_symmetry.space_group_name_H-M   'P 1'
#
loop_
_entity.id
_entity.type
_entity.pdbx_description
1 polymer ?
#
loop_
_entity_poly.entity_id
_entity_poly.type
_entity_poly.pdbx_seq_one_letter_code
_entity_poly.pdbx_strand_id
1 'polypeptide(L)'
;MNLTTQNSTQNLFFKSEKKRDFSDVLNEVQAYISSKYSALVIDGINNVNSGNDEVKRQVKRYIGKYLLNYRISVEGLSQAELVDKLYTEMAEFSFLTKYIFGAGIEEININSWDDIEVQYSNGTNVKLDEKFESPEHAINVVRRMLHVSGMVL
;
A
#
# COMPACT_ATOMS: atom_id res chain seq x y z
N MET A 1 -4.02 17.49 -44.17
CA MET A 1 -3.64 16.66 -43.03
C MET A 1 -2.41 17.24 -42.36
N ASN A 2 -2.49 17.57 -41.14
CA ASN A 2 -1.46 18.30 -40.44
C ASN A 2 -0.56 17.35 -39.64
N LEU A 3 0.65 17.11 -40.08
CA LEU A 3 1.67 16.28 -39.45
C LEU A 3 2.01 16.73 -38.02
N THR A 4 1.88 18.03 -37.74
CA THR A 4 2.14 18.62 -36.44
C THR A 4 1.17 18.12 -35.38
N THR A 5 -0.09 17.86 -35.73
CA THR A 5 -1.12 17.36 -34.82
C THR A 5 -0.83 15.91 -34.41
N GLN A 6 -0.36 15.08 -35.34
CA GLN A 6 0.00 13.70 -35.03
C GLN A 6 1.20 13.63 -34.06
N ASN A 7 2.19 14.47 -34.28
CA ASN A 7 3.35 14.52 -33.40
C ASN A 7 2.99 14.98 -31.99
N SER A 8 2.06 15.93 -31.88
CA SER A 8 1.59 16.41 -30.57
C SER A 8 0.85 15.30 -29.78
N THR A 9 0.04 14.50 -30.46
CA THR A 9 -0.68 13.38 -29.84
C THR A 9 0.29 12.29 -29.36
N GLN A 10 1.30 11.96 -30.17
CA GLN A 10 2.32 10.98 -29.79
C GLN A 10 3.12 11.47 -28.58
N ASN A 11 3.50 12.73 -28.54
CA ASN A 11 4.22 13.32 -27.42
C ASN A 11 3.41 13.27 -26.11
N LEU A 12 2.10 13.45 -26.16
CA LEU A 12 1.22 13.34 -25.01
C LEU A 12 1.20 11.90 -24.47
N PHE A 13 1.15 10.90 -25.35
CA PHE A 13 1.22 9.49 -24.96
C PHE A 13 2.55 9.16 -24.28
N PHE A 14 3.67 9.57 -24.81
CA PHE A 14 4.98 9.31 -24.23
C PHE A 14 5.17 10.01 -22.89
N LYS A 15 4.65 11.20 -22.69
CA LYS A 15 4.70 11.93 -21.42
C LYS A 15 3.92 11.23 -20.32
N SER A 16 2.87 10.44 -20.64
CA SER A 16 2.09 9.71 -19.66
C SER A 16 2.77 8.43 -19.17
N GLU A 17 3.87 8.01 -19.79
CA GLU A 17 4.64 6.82 -19.39
C GLU A 17 5.81 7.17 -18.46
N LYS A 18 5.78 8.32 -17.82
CA LYS A 18 6.84 8.75 -16.93
C LYS A 18 6.94 7.85 -15.71
N LYS A 19 8.15 7.36 -15.42
CA LYS A 19 8.47 6.63 -14.19
C LYS A 19 8.27 7.54 -12.98
N ARG A 20 7.73 6.98 -11.91
CA ARG A 20 7.35 7.72 -10.72
C ARG A 20 7.91 7.06 -9.48
N ASP A 21 7.99 7.80 -8.37
CA ASP A 21 8.37 7.27 -7.09
C ASP A 21 7.28 6.37 -6.51
N PHE A 22 7.68 5.29 -5.85
CA PHE A 22 6.74 4.35 -5.24
C PHE A 22 5.80 5.04 -4.25
N SER A 23 6.31 5.94 -3.41
CA SER A 23 5.48 6.66 -2.42
C SER A 23 4.37 7.48 -3.07
N ASP A 24 4.66 8.17 -4.17
CA ASP A 24 3.66 8.96 -4.90
C ASP A 24 2.60 8.06 -5.53
N VAL A 25 3.03 6.94 -6.12
CA VAL A 25 2.13 5.95 -6.72
C VAL A 25 1.26 5.31 -5.64
N LEU A 26 1.84 4.95 -4.50
CA LEU A 26 1.10 4.39 -3.37
C LEU A 26 -0.01 5.34 -2.90
N ASN A 27 0.31 6.61 -2.69
CA ASN A 27 -0.67 7.60 -2.24
C ASN A 27 -1.81 7.77 -3.25
N GLU A 28 -1.49 7.84 -4.54
CA GLU A 28 -2.47 8.01 -5.61
C GLU A 28 -3.37 6.79 -5.75
N VAL A 29 -2.79 5.60 -5.82
CA VAL A 29 -3.53 4.34 -5.96
C VAL A 29 -4.35 4.07 -4.71
N GLN A 30 -3.80 4.33 -3.52
CA GLN A 30 -4.52 4.17 -2.26
C GLN A 30 -5.76 5.06 -2.19
N ALA A 31 -5.64 6.33 -2.58
CA ALA A 31 -6.78 7.25 -2.62
C ALA A 31 -7.87 6.75 -3.57
N TYR A 32 -7.48 6.28 -4.75
CA TYR A 32 -8.41 5.73 -5.74
C TYR A 32 -9.12 4.47 -5.21
N ILE A 33 -8.37 3.50 -4.74
CA ILE A 33 -8.93 2.21 -4.28
C ILE A 33 -9.80 2.45 -3.04
N SER A 34 -9.34 3.26 -2.09
CA SER A 34 -10.09 3.55 -0.86
C SER A 34 -11.40 4.26 -1.12
N SER A 35 -11.44 5.16 -2.11
CA SER A 35 -12.68 5.87 -2.46
C SER A 35 -13.71 4.98 -3.16
N LYS A 36 -13.26 4.06 -4.01
CA LYS A 36 -14.14 3.20 -4.80
C LYS A 36 -14.38 1.82 -4.21
N TYR A 37 -13.39 1.27 -3.53
CA TYR A 37 -13.39 -0.13 -3.11
C TYR A 37 -13.03 -0.30 -1.64
N SER A 38 -13.36 0.69 -0.79
CA SER A 38 -12.99 0.68 0.63
C SER A 38 -13.46 -0.59 1.35
N ALA A 39 -14.67 -1.06 1.06
CA ALA A 39 -15.20 -2.28 1.66
C ALA A 39 -14.35 -3.51 1.33
N LEU A 40 -13.87 -3.62 0.08
CA LEU A 40 -13.02 -4.74 -0.33
C LEU A 40 -11.65 -4.70 0.32
N VAL A 41 -11.10 -3.50 0.51
CA VAL A 41 -9.81 -3.33 1.20
C VAL A 41 -9.94 -3.75 2.67
N ILE A 42 -11.00 -3.32 3.36
CA ILE A 42 -11.27 -3.69 4.74
C ILE A 42 -11.48 -5.20 4.87
N ASP A 43 -12.25 -5.80 3.98
CA ASP A 43 -12.47 -7.25 3.96
C ASP A 43 -11.15 -8.01 3.74
N GLY A 44 -10.28 -7.49 2.88
CA GLY A 44 -8.94 -8.06 2.67
C GLY A 44 -8.11 -8.05 3.93
N ILE A 45 -8.13 -6.95 4.69
CA ILE A 45 -7.44 -6.84 5.98
C ILE A 45 -8.01 -7.84 6.99
N ASN A 46 -9.33 -7.89 7.13
CA ASN A 46 -9.99 -8.76 8.10
C ASN A 46 -9.76 -10.24 7.81
N ASN A 47 -9.56 -10.60 6.55
CA ASN A 47 -9.41 -11.98 6.11
C ASN A 47 -7.96 -12.38 5.82
N VAL A 48 -6.99 -11.54 6.15
CA VAL A 48 -5.57 -11.79 5.85
C VAL A 48 -5.07 -13.12 6.43
N ASN A 49 -5.62 -13.55 7.55
CA ASN A 49 -5.29 -14.81 8.23
C ASN A 49 -6.27 -15.94 7.97
N SER A 50 -7.36 -15.70 7.25
CA SER A 50 -8.40 -16.71 7.03
C SER A 50 -8.16 -17.58 5.78
N GLY A 51 -7.14 -17.26 4.97
CA GLY A 51 -6.86 -17.97 3.72
C GLY A 51 -7.82 -17.65 2.59
N ASN A 52 -8.67 -16.63 2.75
CA ASN A 52 -9.57 -16.20 1.69
C ASN A 52 -8.86 -15.23 0.74
N ASP A 53 -8.34 -15.77 -0.36
CA ASP A 53 -7.56 -15.01 -1.33
C ASP A 53 -8.41 -14.31 -2.40
N GLU A 54 -9.73 -14.50 -2.41
CA GLU A 54 -10.58 -13.93 -3.45
C GLU A 54 -10.60 -12.40 -3.43
N VAL A 55 -10.80 -11.82 -2.25
CA VAL A 55 -10.78 -10.35 -2.09
C VAL A 55 -9.42 -9.79 -2.45
N LYS A 56 -8.37 -10.45 -2.01
CA LYS A 56 -6.99 -10.07 -2.33
C LYS A 56 -6.76 -10.04 -3.84
N ARG A 57 -7.15 -11.09 -4.57
CA ARG A 57 -7.02 -11.15 -6.03
C ARG A 57 -7.81 -10.03 -6.71
N GLN A 58 -9.01 -9.76 -6.21
CA GLN A 58 -9.88 -8.73 -6.77
C GLN A 58 -9.28 -7.32 -6.59
N VAL A 59 -8.78 -7.01 -5.40
CA VAL A 59 -8.13 -5.72 -5.13
C VAL A 59 -6.88 -5.57 -6.00
N LYS A 60 -6.05 -6.61 -6.08
CA LYS A 60 -4.85 -6.60 -6.96
C LYS A 60 -5.21 -6.36 -8.41
N ARG A 61 -6.31 -6.94 -8.89
CA ARG A 61 -6.80 -6.72 -10.25
C ARG A 61 -7.17 -5.27 -10.49
N TYR A 62 -7.84 -4.62 -9.55
CA TYR A 62 -8.19 -3.20 -9.65
C TYR A 62 -6.96 -2.31 -9.64
N ILE A 63 -5.98 -2.62 -8.80
CA ILE A 63 -4.69 -1.92 -8.79
C ILE A 63 -4.02 -2.03 -10.15
N GLY A 64 -3.91 -3.25 -10.69
CA GLY A 64 -3.30 -3.50 -11.98
C GLY A 64 -3.97 -2.73 -13.12
N LYS A 65 -5.31 -2.69 -13.13
CA LYS A 65 -6.08 -1.92 -14.12
C LYS A 65 -5.78 -0.42 -14.02
N TYR A 66 -5.72 0.10 -12.82
CA TYR A 66 -5.40 1.51 -12.62
C TYR A 66 -4.02 1.85 -13.18
N LEU A 67 -3.02 1.04 -12.85
CA LEU A 67 -1.65 1.24 -13.33
C LEU A 67 -1.57 1.20 -14.86
N LEU A 68 -2.29 0.28 -15.50
CA LEU A 68 -2.33 0.18 -16.96
C LEU A 68 -3.06 1.37 -17.60
N ASN A 69 -4.20 1.78 -17.05
CA ASN A 69 -5.00 2.87 -17.59
C ASN A 69 -4.25 4.20 -17.58
N TYR A 70 -3.47 4.44 -16.54
CA TYR A 70 -2.71 5.69 -16.37
C TYR A 70 -1.24 5.53 -16.71
N ARG A 71 -0.83 4.37 -17.24
CA ARG A 71 0.54 4.07 -17.68
C ARG A 71 1.58 4.39 -16.60
N ILE A 72 1.30 3.92 -15.39
CA ILE A 72 2.15 4.16 -14.23
C ILE A 72 3.18 3.03 -14.13
N SER A 73 4.44 3.39 -13.94
CA SER A 73 5.53 2.46 -13.64
C SER A 73 6.46 3.06 -12.59
N VAL A 74 7.14 2.19 -11.87
CA VAL A 74 8.15 2.56 -10.88
C VAL A 74 9.45 1.87 -11.24
N GLU A 75 10.54 2.62 -11.21
CA GLU A 75 11.85 2.07 -11.55
C GLU A 75 12.25 0.94 -10.59
N GLY A 76 12.81 -0.12 -11.13
CA GLY A 76 13.26 -1.28 -10.37
C GLY A 76 12.18 -2.29 -10.03
N LEU A 77 10.92 -2.03 -10.38
CA LEU A 77 9.80 -2.94 -10.13
C LEU A 77 9.13 -3.34 -11.44
N SER A 78 8.88 -4.64 -11.61
CA SER A 78 7.98 -5.11 -12.67
C SER A 78 6.54 -4.72 -12.33
N GLN A 79 5.65 -4.82 -13.30
CA GLN A 79 4.22 -4.54 -13.09
C GLN A 79 3.63 -5.43 -12.00
N ALA A 80 3.94 -6.72 -12.02
CA ALA A 80 3.45 -7.67 -11.02
C ALA A 80 4.01 -7.35 -9.61
N GLU A 81 5.30 -7.06 -9.52
CA GLU A 81 5.93 -6.66 -8.26
C GLU A 81 5.32 -5.37 -7.70
N LEU A 82 5.04 -4.40 -8.58
CA LEU A 82 4.43 -3.14 -8.18
C LEU A 82 3.02 -3.36 -7.61
N VAL A 83 2.21 -4.19 -8.27
CA VAL A 83 0.87 -4.54 -7.78
C VAL A 83 0.94 -5.19 -6.41
N ASP A 84 1.83 -6.17 -6.23
CA ASP A 84 1.99 -6.89 -4.97
C ASP A 84 2.44 -5.96 -3.84
N LYS A 85 3.42 -5.11 -4.12
CA LYS A 85 3.93 -4.16 -3.13
C LYS A 85 2.87 -3.13 -2.74
N LEU A 86 2.14 -2.59 -3.70
CA LEU A 86 1.04 -1.67 -3.45
C LEU A 86 -0.05 -2.31 -2.60
N TYR A 87 -0.43 -3.55 -2.92
CA TYR A 87 -1.43 -4.26 -2.13
C TYR A 87 -0.98 -4.42 -0.68
N THR A 88 0.25 -4.88 -0.45
CA THR A 88 0.78 -5.10 0.90
C THR A 88 0.77 -3.81 1.72
N GLU A 89 1.18 -2.70 1.09
CA GLU A 89 1.21 -1.41 1.80
C GLU A 89 -0.17 -0.80 2.05
N MET A 90 -1.17 -1.17 1.25
CA MET A 90 -2.52 -0.60 1.33
C MET A 90 -3.48 -1.44 2.16
N ALA A 91 -3.57 -2.71 1.85
CA ALA A 91 -4.62 -3.60 2.35
C ALA A 91 -4.18 -4.36 3.58
N GLU A 92 -2.91 -4.61 3.74
CA GLU A 92 -2.31 -5.17 4.94
C GLU A 92 -1.75 -4.01 5.78
N PHE A 93 -1.18 -4.32 6.92
CA PHE A 93 -0.61 -3.28 7.79
C PHE A 93 0.88 -3.09 7.51
N SER A 94 1.27 -3.14 6.23
CA SER A 94 2.65 -3.03 5.80
C SER A 94 3.50 -4.11 6.49
N PHE A 95 4.75 -3.77 6.85
CA PHE A 95 5.62 -4.70 7.57
C PHE A 95 5.10 -5.06 8.97
N LEU A 96 4.17 -4.29 9.54
CA LEU A 96 3.60 -4.56 10.86
C LEU A 96 2.67 -5.77 10.88
N THR A 97 2.15 -6.20 9.73
CA THR A 97 1.21 -7.32 9.64
C THR A 97 1.73 -8.56 10.37
N LYS A 98 3.00 -8.92 10.18
CA LYS A 98 3.61 -10.08 10.82
C LYS A 98 3.75 -9.92 12.35
N TYR A 99 3.86 -8.70 12.85
CA TYR A 99 3.94 -8.43 14.28
C TYR A 99 2.56 -8.39 14.92
N ILE A 100 1.57 -7.79 14.24
CA ILE A 100 0.20 -7.70 14.75
C ILE A 100 -0.41 -9.08 14.96
N PHE A 101 -0.16 -10.00 14.02
CA PHE A 101 -0.68 -11.37 14.08
C PHE A 101 0.33 -12.38 14.63
N GLY A 102 1.52 -11.91 15.02
CA GLY A 102 2.56 -12.76 15.58
C GLY A 102 2.27 -13.18 17.02
N ALA A 103 2.76 -14.37 17.39
CA ALA A 103 2.63 -14.86 18.76
C ALA A 103 3.62 -14.16 19.70
N GLY A 104 3.21 -13.94 20.94
CA GLY A 104 4.07 -13.44 22.01
C GLY A 104 4.36 -11.94 21.94
N ILE A 105 3.63 -11.18 21.13
CA ILE A 105 3.76 -9.73 21.07
C ILE A 105 2.71 -9.09 21.97
N GLU A 106 3.16 -8.20 22.83
CA GLU A 106 2.32 -7.52 23.80
C GLU A 106 2.00 -6.08 23.34
N GLU A 107 2.98 -5.39 22.78
CA GLU A 107 2.82 -3.98 22.41
C GLU A 107 3.67 -3.63 21.17
N ILE A 108 3.15 -2.75 20.35
CA ILE A 108 3.86 -2.14 19.23
C ILE A 108 3.85 -0.64 19.44
N ASN A 109 5.03 -0.03 19.58
CA ASN A 109 5.20 1.39 19.79
C ASN A 109 5.69 2.05 18.51
N ILE A 110 4.86 2.90 17.92
CA ILE A 110 5.20 3.68 16.73
C ILE A 110 5.51 5.10 17.19
N ASN A 111 6.79 5.37 17.40
CA ASN A 111 7.26 6.68 17.86
C ASN A 111 7.33 7.68 16.71
N SER A 112 7.71 7.21 15.53
CA SER A 112 7.69 7.95 14.27
C SER A 112 7.63 6.96 13.10
N TRP A 113 7.56 7.47 11.87
CA TRP A 113 7.49 6.62 10.68
C TRP A 113 8.73 5.72 10.50
N ASP A 114 9.85 6.10 11.08
CA ASP A 114 11.13 5.38 11.01
C ASP A 114 11.64 4.91 12.38
N ASP A 115 10.80 4.96 13.42
CA ASP A 115 11.16 4.54 14.77
C ASP A 115 10.02 3.71 15.38
N ILE A 116 10.14 2.40 15.24
CA ILE A 116 9.14 1.44 15.70
C ILE A 116 9.80 0.43 16.62
N GLU A 117 9.17 0.16 17.77
CA GLU A 117 9.61 -0.84 18.74
C GLU A 117 8.52 -1.86 19.01
N VAL A 118 8.91 -3.10 19.19
CA VAL A 118 8.00 -4.20 19.52
C VAL A 118 8.39 -4.74 20.91
N GLN A 119 7.41 -4.81 21.79
CA GLN A 119 7.56 -5.42 23.10
C GLN A 119 6.95 -6.82 23.09
N TYR A 120 7.76 -7.79 23.50
CA TYR A 120 7.33 -9.18 23.63
C TYR A 120 6.86 -9.47 25.05
N SER A 121 5.99 -10.46 25.20
CA SER A 121 5.41 -10.86 26.49
C SER A 121 6.45 -11.37 27.50
N ASN A 122 7.66 -11.73 27.04
CA ASN A 122 8.78 -12.09 27.92
C ASN A 122 9.56 -10.86 28.43
N GLY A 123 9.11 -9.65 28.13
CA GLY A 123 9.76 -8.39 28.55
C GLY A 123 10.84 -7.86 27.60
N THR A 124 11.11 -8.57 26.51
CA THR A 124 12.11 -8.12 25.53
C THR A 124 11.54 -7.01 24.66
N ASN A 125 12.29 -5.91 24.51
CA ASN A 125 11.98 -4.83 23.58
C ASN A 125 12.93 -4.87 22.40
N VAL A 126 12.41 -4.79 21.18
CA VAL A 126 13.21 -4.79 19.97
C VAL A 126 12.86 -3.58 19.13
N LYS A 127 13.88 -2.77 18.82
CA LYS A 127 13.74 -1.71 17.82
C LYS A 127 13.84 -2.34 16.44
N LEU A 128 12.83 -2.08 15.58
CA LEU A 128 12.80 -2.64 14.24
C LEU A 128 13.72 -1.87 13.31
N ASP A 129 14.39 -2.60 12.40
CA ASP A 129 15.10 -2.00 11.27
C ASP A 129 14.14 -1.55 10.17
N GLU A 130 12.96 -2.15 10.13
CA GLU A 130 11.91 -1.83 9.18
C GLU A 130 11.25 -0.49 9.54
N LYS A 131 10.84 0.24 8.51
CA LYS A 131 10.19 1.54 8.66
C LYS A 131 9.11 1.71 7.58
N PHE A 132 8.22 2.68 7.81
CA PHE A 132 7.26 3.07 6.78
C PHE A 132 7.95 3.81 5.63
N GLU A 133 7.26 3.97 4.51
CA GLU A 133 7.81 4.66 3.34
C GLU A 133 7.91 6.18 3.55
N SER A 134 7.03 6.73 4.41
CA SER A 134 6.95 8.16 4.68
C SER A 134 6.12 8.41 5.94
N PRO A 135 6.15 9.62 6.52
CA PRO A 135 5.24 9.97 7.62
C PRO A 135 3.77 9.81 7.23
N GLU A 136 3.39 10.18 6.01
CA GLU A 136 2.01 10.06 5.51
C GLU A 136 1.60 8.60 5.40
N HIS A 137 2.50 7.75 4.94
CA HIS A 137 2.27 6.31 4.86
C HIS A 137 2.01 5.73 6.25
N ALA A 138 2.82 6.10 7.23
CA ALA A 138 2.65 5.67 8.63
C ALA A 138 1.26 6.07 9.16
N ILE A 139 0.84 7.30 8.95
CA ILE A 139 -0.48 7.79 9.37
C ILE A 139 -1.59 6.98 8.71
N ASN A 140 -1.47 6.68 7.41
CA ASN A 140 -2.48 5.92 6.69
C ASN A 140 -2.59 4.48 7.20
N VAL A 141 -1.45 3.83 7.49
CA VAL A 141 -1.45 2.48 8.07
C VAL A 141 -2.10 2.49 9.45
N VAL A 142 -1.73 3.43 10.31
CA VAL A 142 -2.29 3.56 11.67
C VAL A 142 -3.80 3.81 11.61
N ARG A 143 -4.25 4.67 10.69
CA ARG A 143 -5.69 4.92 10.50
C ARG A 143 -6.44 3.65 10.12
N ARG A 144 -5.88 2.82 9.23
CA ARG A 144 -6.49 1.53 8.88
C ARG A 144 -6.58 0.61 10.09
N MET A 145 -5.52 0.54 10.88
CA MET A 145 -5.51 -0.27 12.12
C MET A 145 -6.60 0.18 13.08
N LEU A 146 -6.71 1.48 13.29
CA LEU A 146 -7.72 2.06 14.19
C LEU A 146 -9.14 1.86 13.64
N HIS A 147 -9.33 2.00 12.33
CA HIS A 147 -10.62 1.80 11.68
C HIS A 147 -11.11 0.36 11.86
N VAL A 148 -10.23 -0.62 11.67
CA VAL A 148 -10.57 -2.04 11.87
C VAL A 148 -10.95 -2.32 13.32
N SER A 149 -10.30 -1.64 14.29
CA SER A 149 -10.61 -1.78 15.72
C SER A 149 -11.83 -0.99 16.18
N GLY A 150 -12.43 -0.18 15.31
CA GLY A 150 -13.56 0.71 15.65
C GLY A 150 -13.15 2.02 16.29
N MET A 151 -11.84 2.31 16.35
CA MET A 151 -11.34 3.57 16.89
C MET A 151 -11.13 4.62 15.80
N VAL A 152 -11.06 5.90 16.19
CA VAL A 152 -10.83 7.04 15.29
C VAL A 152 -9.66 7.86 15.85
N LEU A 153 -8.81 8.32 14.95
CA LEU A 153 -7.73 9.24 15.29
C LEU A 153 -8.27 10.60 15.71
#